data_dedc66705989feb06d813a770a3d9a19
#
_entry.id   dedc66705989feb06d813a770a3d9a19
#
_cell.length_a   1.000
_cell.length_b   1.000
_cell.length_c   1.000
_cell.angle_alpha   90.00
_cell.angle_beta   90.00
_cell.angle_gamma   90.00
#
_symmetry.space_group_name_H-M   'P 1'
#
loop_
_entity.id
_entity.type
_entity.pdbx_description
1 polymer ?
#
loop_
_entity_poly.entity_id
_entity_poly.type
_entity_poly.pdbx_seq_one_letter_code
_entity_poly.pdbx_strand_id
1 'polypeptide(L)'
;EAGAVALVLEAIPSDLAGLISEQLDIPVIGIGAGKDTDGQVLVYHDMLNYGVDRYAKFVKQFGDFSVGIDAIKHYDEEVKAGTFPAEAHTYKKKILNEVNSND
;
A
#
# COMPACT_ATOMS: atom_id res chain seq x y z
N GLU A 1 -15.76 28.83 7.02
CA GLU A 1 -17.19 29.07 7.22
C GLU A 1 -18.02 27.81 6.95
N ALA A 2 -17.62 26.97 5.98
CA ALA A 2 -18.33 25.74 5.67
C ALA A 2 -18.12 24.61 6.69
N GLY A 3 -17.24 24.80 7.68
CA GLY A 3 -16.97 23.82 8.71
C GLY A 3 -15.88 22.82 8.39
N ALA A 4 -15.19 22.96 7.25
CA ALA A 4 -14.06 22.09 6.92
C ALA A 4 -12.89 22.37 7.88
N VAL A 5 -12.24 21.32 8.35
CA VAL A 5 -11.08 21.40 9.25
C VAL A 5 -9.76 21.20 8.53
N ALA A 6 -9.80 20.69 7.31
CA ALA A 6 -8.66 20.51 6.43
C ALA A 6 -9.17 20.38 4.99
N LEU A 7 -8.29 20.58 4.03
CA LEU A 7 -8.63 20.50 2.60
C LEU A 7 -7.57 19.69 1.88
N VAL A 8 -7.99 18.80 0.99
CA VAL A 8 -7.10 18.06 0.10
C VAL A 8 -7.30 18.59 -1.32
N LEU A 9 -6.21 18.97 -1.97
CA LEU A 9 -6.21 19.41 -3.37
C LEU A 9 -5.50 18.37 -4.22
N GLU A 10 -6.19 17.87 -5.24
CA GLU A 10 -5.66 16.80 -6.09
C GLU A 10 -5.61 17.22 -7.55
N ALA A 11 -4.44 17.02 -8.16
CA ALA A 11 -4.22 17.17 -9.61
C ALA A 11 -4.64 18.55 -10.15
N ILE A 12 -4.27 19.60 -9.43
CA ILE A 12 -4.53 20.99 -9.87
C ILE A 12 -3.22 21.74 -10.10
N PRO A 13 -3.24 22.84 -10.88
CA PRO A 13 -2.02 23.64 -11.09
C PRO A 13 -1.42 24.16 -9.79
N SER A 14 -0.09 24.14 -9.70
CA SER A 14 0.63 24.50 -8.48
C SER A 14 0.42 25.94 -8.02
N ASP A 15 0.27 26.89 -8.97
CA ASP A 15 0.01 28.28 -8.64
C ASP A 15 -1.35 28.46 -7.97
N LEU A 16 -2.37 27.76 -8.46
CA LEU A 16 -3.70 27.78 -7.86
C LEU A 16 -3.68 27.15 -6.45
N ALA A 17 -3.01 26.01 -6.30
CA ALA A 17 -2.89 25.34 -5.02
C ALA A 17 -2.18 26.22 -4.00
N GLY A 18 -1.11 26.89 -4.39
CA GLY A 18 -0.38 27.81 -3.55
C GLY A 18 -1.25 28.99 -3.10
N LEU A 19 -2.02 29.56 -4.02
CA LEU A 19 -2.93 30.65 -3.71
C LEU A 19 -4.00 30.22 -2.70
N ILE A 20 -4.60 29.05 -2.88
CA ILE A 20 -5.61 28.53 -1.98
C ILE A 20 -5.01 28.28 -0.58
N SER A 21 -3.82 27.68 -0.52
CA SER A 21 -3.13 27.42 0.74
C SER A 21 -2.83 28.71 1.48
N GLU A 22 -2.43 29.76 0.76
CA GLU A 22 -2.13 31.06 1.35
C GLU A 22 -3.36 31.75 1.94
N GLN A 23 -4.50 31.60 1.30
CA GLN A 23 -5.75 32.26 1.70
C GLN A 23 -6.53 31.54 2.77
N LEU A 24 -6.27 30.27 3.00
CA LEU A 24 -7.01 29.48 4.01
C LEU A 24 -6.21 29.34 5.29
N ASP A 25 -6.91 29.38 6.42
CA ASP A 25 -6.32 29.19 7.74
C ASP A 25 -6.25 27.71 8.13
N ILE A 26 -7.01 26.84 7.43
CA ILE A 26 -7.02 25.41 7.68
C ILE A 26 -5.87 24.73 6.91
N PRO A 27 -5.39 23.58 7.39
CA PRO A 27 -4.36 22.83 6.65
C PRO A 27 -4.81 22.43 5.26
N VAL A 28 -3.93 22.64 4.27
CA VAL A 28 -4.14 22.28 2.87
C VAL A 28 -3.11 21.22 2.49
N ILE A 29 -3.58 20.02 2.16
CA ILE A 29 -2.73 18.89 1.80
C ILE A 29 -2.85 18.67 0.30
N GLY A 30 -1.70 18.61 -0.38
CA GLY A 30 -1.66 18.42 -1.82
C GLY A 30 -1.28 17.01 -2.23
N ILE A 31 -1.90 16.56 -3.31
CA ILE A 31 -1.48 15.39 -4.06
C ILE A 31 -1.61 15.74 -5.54
N GLY A 32 -0.48 15.84 -6.23
CA GLY A 32 -0.47 16.34 -7.59
C GLY A 32 -0.86 17.82 -7.72
N ALA A 33 -0.54 18.61 -6.69
CA ALA A 33 -0.89 20.03 -6.61
C ALA A 33 0.34 20.95 -6.41
N GLY A 34 1.54 20.41 -6.62
CA GLY A 34 2.78 21.15 -6.45
C GLY A 34 3.24 21.20 -4.98
N LYS A 35 4.29 21.96 -4.73
CA LYS A 35 4.98 21.97 -3.41
C LYS A 35 4.51 23.07 -2.45
N ASP A 36 3.64 23.97 -2.90
CA ASP A 36 3.30 25.20 -2.15
C ASP A 36 2.05 25.05 -1.28
N THR A 37 1.69 23.81 -0.95
CA THR A 37 0.67 23.49 0.05
C THR A 37 1.33 23.23 1.41
N ASP A 38 0.51 23.11 2.46
CA ASP A 38 1.03 22.90 3.81
C ASP A 38 1.63 21.51 4.01
N GLY A 39 1.17 20.53 3.26
CA GLY A 39 1.69 19.17 3.31
C GLY A 39 1.41 18.40 2.03
N GLN A 40 1.97 17.20 1.96
CA GLN A 40 1.84 16.32 0.80
C GLN A 40 1.33 14.95 1.24
N VAL A 41 0.61 14.28 0.35
CA VAL A 41 0.23 12.89 0.52
C VAL A 41 0.47 12.14 -0.79
N LEU A 42 0.84 10.88 -0.70
CA LEU A 42 0.88 9.95 -1.83
C LEU A 42 0.32 8.61 -1.39
N VAL A 43 -0.39 7.95 -2.31
CA VAL A 43 -0.86 6.59 -2.07
C VAL A 43 0.34 5.66 -2.01
N TYR A 44 0.44 4.84 -0.95
CA TYR A 44 1.63 4.02 -0.76
C TYR A 44 1.82 2.97 -1.85
N HIS A 45 0.73 2.45 -2.43
CA HIS A 45 0.83 1.53 -3.58
C HIS A 45 1.55 2.19 -4.75
N ASP A 46 1.26 3.46 -5.00
CA ASP A 46 1.88 4.21 -6.09
C ASP A 46 3.34 4.53 -5.79
N MET A 47 3.61 5.10 -4.61
CA MET A 47 4.96 5.54 -4.27
C MET A 47 5.94 4.39 -4.07
N LEU A 48 5.45 3.18 -3.80
CA LEU A 48 6.27 2.01 -3.58
C LEU A 48 6.19 0.98 -4.70
N ASN A 49 5.48 1.27 -5.78
CA ASN A 49 5.24 0.32 -6.88
C ASN A 49 4.73 -1.03 -6.36
N TYR A 50 3.67 -0.98 -5.57
CA TYR A 50 3.10 -2.17 -4.95
C TYR A 50 1.75 -2.50 -5.58
N GLY A 51 1.76 -3.36 -6.59
CA GLY A 51 0.53 -3.84 -7.23
C GLY A 51 -0.13 -2.84 -8.15
N VAL A 52 0.64 -1.92 -8.76
CA VAL A 52 0.11 -0.92 -9.68
C VAL A 52 0.62 -1.18 -11.10
N ASP A 53 -0.28 -1.09 -12.08
CA ASP A 53 0.05 -1.19 -13.50
C ASP A 53 0.30 0.20 -14.11
N ARG A 54 -0.33 1.21 -13.55
CA ARG A 54 -0.21 2.59 -13.99
C ARG A 54 -0.19 3.51 -12.78
N TYR A 55 0.51 4.63 -12.92
CA TYR A 55 0.48 5.68 -11.93
C TYR A 55 0.42 7.05 -12.62
N ALA A 56 -0.17 8.03 -11.92
CA ALA A 56 -0.32 9.39 -12.44
C ALA A 56 1.03 10.09 -12.58
N LYS A 57 1.09 11.10 -13.46
CA LYS A 57 2.29 11.90 -13.67
C LYS A 57 2.88 12.48 -12.40
N PHE A 58 2.04 12.83 -11.43
CA PHE A 58 2.49 13.46 -10.19
C PHE A 58 3.11 12.46 -9.19
N VAL A 59 3.02 11.17 -9.48
CA VAL A 59 3.59 10.13 -8.59
C VAL A 59 5.07 9.97 -8.88
N LYS A 60 5.88 10.11 -7.83
CA LYS A 60 7.27 9.69 -7.87
C LYS A 60 7.38 8.40 -7.09
N GLN A 61 8.00 7.39 -7.67
CA GLN A 61 8.23 6.13 -6.98
C GLN A 61 9.51 6.23 -6.15
N PHE A 62 9.38 6.01 -4.85
CA PHE A 62 10.47 6.07 -3.90
C PHE A 62 11.05 4.69 -3.58
N GLY A 63 10.39 3.64 -4.02
CA GLY A 63 10.83 2.27 -3.84
C GLY A 63 10.13 1.37 -4.84
N ASP A 64 10.58 0.12 -4.92
CA ASP A 64 10.00 -0.89 -5.81
C ASP A 64 9.71 -2.16 -5.00
N PHE A 65 8.45 -2.34 -4.63
CA PHE A 65 7.98 -3.52 -3.90
C PHE A 65 7.22 -4.49 -4.81
N SER A 66 7.44 -4.41 -6.12
CA SER A 66 6.85 -5.36 -7.08
C SER A 66 7.26 -6.80 -6.76
N VAL A 67 8.42 -7.01 -6.17
CA VAL A 67 8.89 -8.31 -5.69
C VAL A 67 7.91 -8.95 -4.70
N GLY A 68 7.15 -8.14 -3.96
CA GLY A 68 6.13 -8.65 -3.03
C GLY A 68 4.99 -9.35 -3.75
N ILE A 69 4.58 -8.86 -4.91
CA ILE A 69 3.55 -9.48 -5.74
C ILE A 69 4.03 -10.84 -6.24
N ASP A 70 5.27 -10.92 -6.70
CA ASP A 70 5.87 -12.18 -7.16
C ASP A 70 5.97 -13.19 -6.02
N ALA A 71 6.30 -12.72 -4.82
CA ALA A 71 6.35 -13.58 -3.63
C ALA A 71 4.98 -14.18 -3.30
N ILE A 72 3.91 -13.38 -3.41
CA ILE A 72 2.54 -13.85 -3.18
C ILE A 72 2.12 -14.87 -4.24
N LYS A 73 2.46 -14.62 -5.49
CA LYS A 73 2.19 -15.56 -6.58
C LYS A 73 2.91 -16.88 -6.34
N HIS A 74 4.16 -16.82 -5.94
CA HIS A 74 4.98 -18.01 -5.66
C HIS A 74 4.38 -18.82 -4.51
N TYR A 75 3.91 -18.15 -3.46
CA TYR A 75 3.19 -18.80 -2.36
C TYR A 75 1.96 -19.56 -2.86
N ASP A 76 1.13 -18.89 -3.67
CA ASP A 76 -0.08 -19.49 -4.24
C ASP A 76 0.25 -20.71 -5.09
N GLU A 77 1.29 -20.64 -5.92
CA GLU A 77 1.74 -21.73 -6.77
C GLU A 77 2.19 -22.93 -5.94
N GLU A 78 2.98 -22.71 -4.91
CA GLU A 78 3.47 -23.80 -4.07
C GLU A 78 2.36 -24.46 -3.26
N VAL A 79 1.39 -23.71 -2.78
CA VAL A 79 0.23 -24.27 -2.09
C VAL A 79 -0.58 -25.16 -3.04
N LYS A 80 -0.83 -24.69 -4.27
CA LYS A 80 -1.57 -25.46 -5.27
C LYS A 80 -0.82 -26.70 -5.74
N ALA A 81 0.50 -26.61 -5.83
CA ALA A 81 1.36 -27.73 -6.21
C ALA A 81 1.57 -28.75 -5.07
N GLY A 82 1.23 -28.37 -3.83
CA GLY A 82 1.44 -29.22 -2.66
C GLY A 82 2.88 -29.24 -2.16
N THR A 83 3.72 -28.30 -2.62
CA THR A 83 5.11 -28.21 -2.17
C THR A 83 5.29 -27.34 -0.91
N PHE A 84 4.31 -26.48 -0.62
CA PHE A 84 4.24 -25.76 0.64
C PHE A 84 2.90 -26.08 1.32
N PRO A 85 2.85 -26.38 2.63
CA PRO A 85 4.00 -26.48 3.53
C PRO A 85 4.79 -27.77 3.33
N ALA A 86 6.11 -27.67 3.45
CA ALA A 86 6.99 -28.81 3.45
C ALA A 86 7.17 -29.33 4.89
N GLU A 87 7.94 -30.42 5.05
CA GLU A 87 8.19 -30.99 6.37
C GLU A 87 8.80 -29.96 7.35
N ALA A 88 9.70 -29.11 6.86
CA ALA A 88 10.34 -28.07 7.67
C ALA A 88 9.34 -27.08 8.29
N HIS A 89 8.15 -26.98 7.71
CA HIS A 89 7.09 -26.04 8.13
C HIS A 89 5.97 -26.77 8.90
N THR A 90 6.17 -28.01 9.28
CA THR A 90 5.14 -28.90 9.82
C THR A 90 5.50 -29.32 11.23
N TYR A 91 4.52 -29.30 12.11
CA TYR A 91 4.66 -29.80 13.47
C TYR A 91 4.48 -31.32 13.46
N LYS A 92 5.44 -32.05 14.04
CA LYS A 92 5.51 -33.52 13.92
C LYS A 92 4.96 -34.27 15.13
N LYS A 93 4.33 -33.59 16.06
CA LYS A 93 3.76 -34.26 17.23
C LYS A 93 2.53 -35.07 16.83
N LYS A 94 2.58 -36.38 17.02
CA LYS A 94 1.53 -37.33 16.59
C LYS A 94 0.51 -37.54 17.70
N ILE A 95 -0.38 -36.59 17.91
CA ILE A 95 -1.40 -36.68 18.95
C ILE A 95 -2.46 -37.75 18.62
N LEU A 96 -2.86 -37.84 17.37
CA LEU A 96 -3.91 -38.77 16.95
C LEU A 96 -3.52 -40.24 17.06
N ASN A 97 -2.24 -40.55 16.94
CA ASN A 97 -1.78 -41.93 17.14
C ASN A 97 -2.01 -42.46 18.56
N GLU A 98 -1.97 -41.58 19.56
CA GLU A 98 -2.27 -41.92 20.94
C GLU A 98 -3.74 -42.20 21.13
N VAL A 99 -4.61 -41.55 20.39
CA VAL A 99 -6.06 -41.76 20.44
C VAL A 99 -6.44 -43.03 19.68
N ASN A 100 -5.86 -43.26 18.51
CA ASN A 100 -6.18 -44.40 17.64
C ASN A 100 -5.56 -45.71 18.09
N SER A 101 -4.56 -45.67 18.96
CA SER A 101 -3.89 -46.88 19.48
C SER A 101 -4.80 -47.73 20.37
N ASN A 102 -5.95 -47.20 20.78
CA ASN A 102 -6.91 -47.90 21.61
C ASN A 102 -8.01 -48.63 20.82
N ASP A 103 -7.98 -48.48 19.50
CA ASP A 103 -8.90 -49.18 18.60
C ASP A 103 -8.37 -50.57 18.26
#